data_8908c4e706d0040f15e23f443b0f6ae4
#
_entry.id   8908c4e706d0040f15e23f443b0f6ae4
#
_cell.length_a   1.000
_cell.length_b   1.000
_cell.length_c   1.000
_cell.angle_alpha   90.00
_cell.angle_beta   90.00
_cell.angle_gamma   90.00
#
_symmetry.space_group_name_H-M   'P 1'
#
loop_
_entity.id
_entity.type
_entity.pdbx_description
1 polymer ?
#
loop_
_entity_poly.entity_id
_entity_poly.type
_entity_poly.pdbx_seq_one_letter_code
_entity_poly.pdbx_strand_id
1 'polypeptide(L)'
;MSKRPTQLVQTNTPSDGLVRLWMLRILVKLKAHKNFLDVMGYENSAIASYLGLQRAEEFCDETIDTSSLEFNFDAKKALAAMRQGHLRAEKNSANYHVQPELTQNIKRLSEVVLLNQVEIDLLQFTVILNTHSLLDNVADYLGGMSSTELYRTLTVLLGHSERD
;
A
#
# COMPACT_ATOMS: atom_id res chain seq x y z
N MET A 1 -11.68 25.50 -26.89
CA MET A 1 -10.43 24.71 -26.77
C MET A 1 -10.57 23.81 -25.58
N SER A 2 -10.88 22.54 -25.84
CA SER A 2 -11.17 21.53 -24.78
C SER A 2 -9.84 20.89 -24.33
N LYS A 3 -9.45 21.10 -23.08
CA LYS A 3 -8.30 20.40 -22.47
C LYS A 3 -8.74 18.97 -22.17
N ARG A 4 -8.19 18.00 -22.90
CA ARG A 4 -8.30 16.57 -22.57
C ARG A 4 -7.65 16.34 -21.21
N PRO A 5 -8.28 15.59 -20.28
CA PRO A 5 -7.61 15.16 -19.07
C PRO A 5 -6.50 14.18 -19.47
N THR A 6 -5.29 14.46 -19.03
CA THR A 6 -4.15 13.55 -19.16
C THR A 6 -4.46 12.29 -18.34
N GLN A 7 -4.82 11.20 -19.02
CA GLN A 7 -4.86 9.88 -18.40
C GLN A 7 -3.44 9.55 -17.94
N LEU A 8 -3.23 9.49 -16.63
CA LEU A 8 -2.05 8.87 -16.05
C LEU A 8 -2.03 7.41 -16.51
N VAL A 9 -1.18 7.13 -17.49
CA VAL A 9 -0.87 5.75 -17.92
C VAL A 9 -0.26 5.07 -16.71
N GLN A 10 -1.01 4.18 -16.07
CA GLN A 10 -0.48 3.28 -15.05
C GLN A 10 0.48 2.31 -15.75
N THR A 11 1.74 2.66 -15.80
CA THR A 11 2.80 1.72 -16.16
C THR A 11 2.91 0.73 -14.99
N ASN A 12 2.33 -0.45 -15.15
CA ASN A 12 2.50 -1.56 -14.19
C ASN A 12 3.95 -2.05 -14.25
N THR A 13 4.85 -1.35 -13.58
CA THR A 13 6.23 -1.80 -13.42
C THR A 13 6.29 -2.89 -12.33
N PRO A 14 7.25 -3.82 -12.37
CA PRO A 14 7.42 -4.81 -11.30
C PRO A 14 7.59 -4.19 -9.90
N SER A 15 8.16 -2.99 -9.81
CA SER A 15 8.29 -2.22 -8.57
C SER A 15 6.94 -1.69 -8.07
N ASP A 16 5.99 -1.35 -8.95
CA ASP A 16 4.64 -0.96 -8.54
C ASP A 16 3.91 -2.10 -7.82
N GLY A 17 4.15 -3.35 -8.23
CA GLY A 17 3.61 -4.53 -7.58
C GLY A 17 4.09 -4.66 -6.13
N LEU A 18 5.37 -4.41 -5.89
CA LEU A 18 5.96 -4.45 -4.55
C LEU A 18 5.42 -3.34 -3.65
N VAL A 19 5.34 -2.11 -4.17
CA VAL A 19 4.76 -0.97 -3.44
C VAL A 19 3.31 -1.25 -3.07
N ARG A 20 2.49 -1.75 -4.02
CA ARG A 20 1.09 -2.13 -3.74
C ARG A 20 0.99 -3.21 -2.68
N LEU A 21 1.89 -4.20 -2.70
CA LEU A 21 1.93 -5.25 -1.68
C LEU A 21 2.18 -4.66 -0.30
N TRP A 22 3.17 -3.78 -0.15
CA TRP A 22 3.48 -3.13 1.13
C TRP A 22 2.32 -2.26 1.62
N MET A 23 1.73 -1.44 0.73
CA MET A 23 0.54 -0.65 1.09
C MET A 23 -0.62 -1.54 1.57
N LEU A 24 -0.88 -2.66 0.91
CA LEU A 24 -1.92 -3.60 1.30
C LEU A 24 -1.58 -4.35 2.61
N ARG A 25 -0.30 -4.63 2.89
CA ARG A 25 0.13 -5.16 4.18
C ARG A 25 -0.12 -4.16 5.31
N ILE A 26 0.18 -2.87 5.08
CA ILE A 26 -0.12 -1.79 6.05
C ILE A 26 -1.64 -1.73 6.31
N LEU A 27 -2.43 -1.62 5.27
CA LEU A 27 -3.87 -1.43 5.41
C LEU A 27 -4.57 -2.67 5.99
N VAL A 28 -4.22 -3.88 5.53
CA VAL A 28 -4.95 -5.11 5.88
C VAL A 28 -4.33 -5.83 7.07
N LYS A 29 -3.02 -6.17 7.01
CA LYS A 29 -2.36 -6.94 8.08
C LYS A 29 -2.13 -6.11 9.34
N LEU A 30 -1.66 -4.88 9.17
CA LEU A 30 -1.40 -3.95 10.28
C LEU A 30 -2.65 -3.15 10.70
N LYS A 31 -3.80 -3.42 10.04
CA LYS A 31 -5.13 -2.86 10.38
C LYS A 31 -5.23 -1.34 10.23
N ALA A 32 -4.33 -0.70 9.50
CA ALA A 32 -4.38 0.74 9.22
C ALA A 32 -5.60 1.15 8.37
N HIS A 33 -6.32 0.18 7.78
CA HIS A 33 -7.59 0.42 7.10
C HIS A 33 -8.62 1.16 7.97
N LYS A 34 -8.53 1.07 9.30
CA LYS A 34 -9.44 1.78 10.22
C LYS A 34 -9.31 3.29 10.11
N ASN A 35 -8.09 3.78 9.83
CA ASN A 35 -7.81 5.20 9.65
C ASN A 35 -7.93 5.62 8.18
N PHE A 36 -7.87 4.66 7.25
CA PHE A 36 -8.00 4.89 5.82
C PHE A 36 -9.46 4.92 5.34
N LEU A 37 -10.36 4.19 6.02
CA LEU A 37 -11.80 4.14 5.72
C LEU A 37 -12.54 4.98 6.76
N ASP A 38 -13.33 5.92 6.29
CA ASP A 38 -14.27 6.67 7.13
C ASP A 38 -15.71 6.49 6.67
N VAL A 39 -16.61 7.23 7.26
CA VAL A 39 -18.05 7.18 6.91
C VAL A 39 -18.35 7.79 5.54
N MET A 40 -17.45 8.59 5.00
CA MET A 40 -17.56 9.25 3.70
C MET A 40 -16.80 8.52 2.59
N GLY A 41 -16.06 7.45 2.92
CA GLY A 41 -15.31 6.65 1.95
C GLY A 41 -13.83 6.47 2.29
N TYR A 42 -12.99 6.73 1.29
CA TYR A 42 -11.54 6.64 1.47
C TYR A 42 -10.99 8.00 1.85
N GLU A 43 -10.19 8.06 2.90
CA GLU A 43 -9.46 9.26 3.33
C GLU A 43 -8.58 9.83 2.21
N ASN A 44 -8.03 8.96 1.37
CA ASN A 44 -7.22 9.37 0.23
C ASN A 44 -7.61 8.60 -1.04
N SER A 45 -8.28 9.28 -1.95
CA SER A 45 -8.73 8.71 -3.23
C SER A 45 -7.57 8.34 -4.17
N ALA A 46 -6.42 9.01 -4.08
CA ALA A 46 -5.24 8.68 -4.87
C ALA A 46 -4.67 7.31 -4.47
N ILE A 47 -4.63 7.00 -3.17
CA ILE A 47 -4.27 5.69 -2.64
C ILE A 47 -5.26 4.63 -3.11
N ALA A 48 -6.56 4.89 -2.99
CA ALA A 48 -7.60 3.98 -3.45
C ALA A 48 -7.45 3.66 -4.94
N SER A 49 -7.27 4.69 -5.77
CA SER A 49 -7.05 4.55 -7.22
C SER A 49 -5.78 3.77 -7.55
N TYR A 50 -4.67 4.06 -6.86
CA TYR A 50 -3.40 3.34 -7.06
C TYR A 50 -3.51 1.86 -6.71
N LEU A 51 -4.25 1.52 -5.66
CA LEU A 51 -4.52 0.14 -5.26
C LEU A 51 -5.53 -0.57 -6.18
N GLY A 52 -6.15 0.15 -7.10
CA GLY A 52 -7.19 -0.38 -7.99
C GLY A 52 -8.49 -0.71 -7.24
N LEU A 53 -8.78 0.03 -6.17
CA LEU A 53 -10.03 -0.07 -5.45
C LEU A 53 -11.13 0.68 -6.22
N GLN A 54 -12.34 0.18 -6.12
CA GLN A 54 -13.52 0.86 -6.64
C GLN A 54 -13.67 2.24 -6.00
N ARG A 55 -14.36 3.15 -6.68
CA ARG A 55 -14.70 4.45 -6.11
C ARG A 55 -15.62 4.29 -4.91
N ALA A 56 -15.56 5.22 -3.97
CA ALA A 56 -16.38 5.19 -2.78
C ALA A 56 -17.88 5.09 -3.13
N GLU A 57 -18.32 5.79 -4.18
CA GLU A 57 -19.70 5.79 -4.65
C GLU A 57 -20.21 4.41 -5.11
N GLU A 58 -19.32 3.53 -5.57
CA GLU A 58 -19.67 2.17 -6.00
C GLU A 58 -19.95 1.21 -4.82
N PHE A 59 -19.60 1.62 -3.60
CA PHE A 59 -19.91 0.90 -2.37
C PHE A 59 -21.11 1.47 -1.62
N CYS A 60 -21.81 2.45 -2.21
CA CYS A 60 -23.05 2.97 -1.65
C CYS A 60 -24.23 2.09 -2.09
N ASP A 61 -25.15 1.79 -1.17
CA ASP A 61 -26.39 1.13 -1.55
C ASP A 61 -27.28 2.09 -2.34
N GLU A 62 -27.76 1.65 -3.52
CA GLU A 62 -28.67 2.43 -4.40
C GLU A 62 -30.09 2.60 -3.85
N THR A 63 -30.37 2.26 -2.61
CA THR A 63 -31.65 2.53 -1.96
C THR A 63 -31.74 4.01 -1.57
N ILE A 64 -31.87 4.84 -2.61
CA ILE A 64 -32.11 6.28 -2.43
C ILE A 64 -33.57 6.47 -2.04
N ASP A 65 -33.81 6.59 -0.76
CA ASP A 65 -34.96 7.33 -0.30
C ASP A 65 -34.62 8.82 -0.45
N THR A 66 -35.27 9.51 -1.39
CA THR A 66 -35.01 10.88 -1.84
C THR A 66 -35.19 11.94 -0.76
N SER A 67 -35.37 11.57 0.49
CA SER A 67 -35.62 12.48 1.62
C SER A 67 -34.39 12.76 2.50
N SER A 68 -33.29 11.97 2.38
CA SER A 68 -32.04 12.24 3.08
C SER A 68 -30.86 11.86 2.18
N LEU A 69 -30.06 12.87 1.81
CA LEU A 69 -28.78 12.70 1.09
C LEU A 69 -27.71 12.11 2.05
N GLU A 70 -28.01 11.01 2.71
CA GLU A 70 -27.01 10.31 3.50
C GLU A 70 -26.19 9.40 2.58
N PHE A 71 -24.94 9.81 2.33
CA PHE A 71 -23.95 9.00 1.64
C PHE A 71 -23.62 7.80 2.53
N ASN A 72 -24.19 6.63 2.24
CA ASN A 72 -24.00 5.43 3.04
C ASN A 72 -22.87 4.55 2.44
N PHE A 73 -21.64 4.86 2.79
CA PHE A 73 -20.47 4.11 2.35
C PHE A 73 -20.33 2.78 3.08
N ASP A 74 -20.30 1.66 2.33
CA ASP A 74 -20.12 0.32 2.90
C ASP A 74 -18.62 0.00 3.13
N ALA A 75 -18.10 0.40 4.27
CA ALA A 75 -16.73 0.12 4.68
C ALA A 75 -16.40 -1.39 4.75
N LYS A 76 -17.42 -2.27 4.95
CA LYS A 76 -17.20 -3.72 4.98
C LYS A 76 -16.92 -4.26 3.58
N LYS A 77 -17.66 -3.81 2.57
CA LYS A 77 -17.42 -4.16 1.16
C LYS A 77 -16.06 -3.64 0.71
N ALA A 78 -15.72 -2.40 1.06
CA ALA A 78 -14.41 -1.82 0.75
C ALA A 78 -13.24 -2.61 1.39
N LEU A 79 -13.37 -2.98 2.65
CA LEU A 79 -12.40 -3.84 3.34
C LEU A 79 -12.29 -5.23 2.71
N ALA A 80 -13.40 -5.81 2.27
CA ALA A 80 -13.39 -7.10 1.57
C ALA A 80 -12.61 -7.00 0.23
N ALA A 81 -12.82 -5.93 -0.53
CA ALA A 81 -12.05 -5.66 -1.76
C ALA A 81 -10.55 -5.50 -1.49
N MET A 82 -10.15 -4.76 -0.45
CA MET A 82 -8.74 -4.63 -0.03
C MET A 82 -8.14 -5.98 0.36
N ARG A 83 -8.87 -6.83 1.09
CA ARG A 83 -8.41 -8.18 1.45
C ARG A 83 -8.19 -9.06 0.23
N GLN A 84 -9.09 -9.00 -0.75
CA GLN A 84 -8.91 -9.72 -2.02
C GLN A 84 -7.69 -9.21 -2.79
N GLY A 85 -7.52 -7.89 -2.87
CA GLY A 85 -6.34 -7.27 -3.47
C GLY A 85 -5.04 -7.73 -2.80
N HIS A 86 -5.02 -7.75 -1.48
CA HIS A 86 -3.90 -8.24 -0.69
C HIS A 86 -3.57 -9.72 -0.99
N LEU A 87 -4.57 -10.60 -0.99
CA LEU A 87 -4.36 -12.03 -1.30
C LEU A 87 -3.80 -12.24 -2.72
N ARG A 88 -4.25 -11.45 -3.70
CA ARG A 88 -3.71 -11.49 -5.07
C ARG A 88 -2.26 -11.00 -5.10
N ALA A 89 -1.95 -9.90 -4.39
CA ALA A 89 -0.61 -9.35 -4.31
C ALA A 89 0.37 -10.33 -3.65
N GLU A 90 -0.03 -10.99 -2.55
CA GLU A 90 0.81 -12.02 -1.89
C GLU A 90 1.09 -13.22 -2.82
N LYS A 91 0.09 -13.70 -3.57
CA LYS A 91 0.29 -14.80 -4.53
C LYS A 91 1.28 -14.44 -5.64
N ASN A 92 1.36 -13.19 -6.01
CA ASN A 92 2.22 -12.70 -7.07
C ASN A 92 3.55 -12.13 -6.56
N SER A 93 3.78 -12.15 -5.25
CA SER A 93 4.93 -11.48 -4.60
C SER A 93 6.29 -11.92 -5.15
N ALA A 94 6.44 -13.19 -5.55
CA ALA A 94 7.66 -13.70 -6.17
C ALA A 94 8.02 -13.02 -7.51
N ASN A 95 7.07 -12.36 -8.17
CA ASN A 95 7.28 -11.65 -9.43
C ASN A 95 7.56 -10.15 -9.23
N TYR A 96 7.53 -9.67 -7.99
CA TYR A 96 7.74 -8.27 -7.68
C TYR A 96 9.21 -8.02 -7.37
N HIS A 97 9.77 -7.03 -8.01
CA HIS A 97 11.18 -6.70 -7.90
C HIS A 97 11.35 -5.19 -7.74
N VAL A 98 12.36 -4.82 -7.03
CA VAL A 98 12.83 -3.42 -6.95
C VAL A 98 13.41 -3.02 -8.31
N GLN A 99 13.41 -1.73 -8.62
CA GLN A 99 14.01 -1.21 -9.85
C GLN A 99 15.47 -1.67 -9.98
N PRO A 100 15.91 -2.06 -11.20
CA PRO A 100 17.25 -2.62 -11.42
C PRO A 100 18.38 -1.72 -10.91
N GLU A 101 18.22 -0.41 -11.07
CA GLU A 101 19.22 0.58 -10.64
C GLU A 101 19.36 0.60 -9.12
N LEU A 102 18.25 0.55 -8.39
CA LEU A 102 18.26 0.49 -6.93
C LEU A 102 18.86 -0.84 -6.46
N THR A 103 18.45 -1.96 -7.08
CA THR A 103 19.02 -3.28 -6.78
C THR A 103 20.54 -3.28 -6.96
N GLN A 104 21.03 -2.72 -8.05
CA GLN A 104 22.48 -2.67 -8.33
C GLN A 104 23.23 -1.79 -7.32
N ASN A 105 22.68 -0.64 -6.96
CA ASN A 105 23.29 0.26 -5.99
C ASN A 105 23.34 -0.37 -4.59
N ILE A 106 22.28 -1.03 -4.16
CA ILE A 106 22.26 -1.74 -2.87
C ILE A 106 23.22 -2.90 -2.88
N LYS A 107 23.33 -3.65 -3.99
CA LYS A 107 24.32 -4.73 -4.12
C LYS A 107 25.76 -4.20 -3.94
N ARG A 108 26.11 -3.13 -4.62
CA ARG A 108 27.43 -2.49 -4.46
C ARG A 108 27.69 -2.06 -3.02
N LEU A 109 26.69 -1.48 -2.37
CA LEU A 109 26.80 -1.09 -0.96
C LEU A 109 26.98 -2.32 -0.06
N SER A 110 26.20 -3.37 -0.28
CA SER A 110 26.26 -4.60 0.53
C SER A 110 27.61 -5.31 0.43
N GLU A 111 28.30 -5.20 -0.70
CA GLU A 111 29.66 -5.73 -0.87
C GLU A 111 30.69 -4.97 -0.02
N VAL A 112 30.47 -3.67 0.24
CA VAL A 112 31.38 -2.83 1.04
C VAL A 112 31.11 -2.96 2.54
N VAL A 113 29.81 -3.02 2.94
CA VAL A 113 29.40 -2.98 4.35
C VAL A 113 28.99 -4.36 4.88
N LEU A 114 29.03 -5.39 4.03
CA LEU A 114 28.69 -6.78 4.37
C LEU A 114 27.26 -6.92 4.94
N LEU A 115 26.28 -6.29 4.28
CA LEU A 115 24.87 -6.38 4.70
C LEU A 115 24.31 -7.80 4.52
N ASN A 116 23.56 -8.27 5.51
CA ASN A 116 22.77 -9.49 5.38
C ASN A 116 21.46 -9.23 4.61
N GLN A 117 20.69 -10.28 4.31
CA GLN A 117 19.48 -10.16 3.50
C GLN A 117 18.41 -9.28 4.16
N VAL A 118 18.23 -9.37 5.48
CA VAL A 118 17.24 -8.54 6.20
C VAL A 118 17.61 -7.06 6.12
N GLU A 119 18.89 -6.73 6.26
CA GLU A 119 19.39 -5.36 6.13
C GLU A 119 19.23 -4.82 4.70
N ILE A 120 19.44 -5.68 3.69
CA ILE A 120 19.20 -5.35 2.28
C ILE A 120 17.72 -5.03 2.06
N ASP A 121 16.81 -5.88 2.53
CA ASP A 121 15.36 -5.70 2.37
C ASP A 121 14.88 -4.45 3.11
N LEU A 122 15.39 -4.20 4.31
CA LEU A 122 15.10 -2.99 5.08
C LEU A 122 15.58 -1.73 4.36
N LEU A 123 16.79 -1.77 3.79
CA LEU A 123 17.33 -0.64 3.03
C LEU A 123 16.51 -0.37 1.77
N GLN A 124 16.11 -1.41 1.03
CA GLN A 124 15.22 -1.29 -0.13
C GLN A 124 13.89 -0.64 0.26
N PHE A 125 13.26 -1.16 1.30
CA PHE A 125 12.01 -0.61 1.81
C PHE A 125 12.16 0.86 2.20
N THR A 126 13.20 1.20 2.95
CA THR A 126 13.45 2.57 3.42
C THR A 126 13.64 3.55 2.27
N VAL A 127 14.42 3.17 1.24
CA VAL A 127 14.62 4.02 0.06
C VAL A 127 13.29 4.23 -0.68
N ILE A 128 12.51 3.17 -0.89
CA ILE A 128 11.22 3.28 -1.59
C ILE A 128 10.20 4.06 -0.76
N LEU A 129 10.15 3.87 0.56
CA LEU A 129 9.29 4.64 1.44
C LEU A 129 9.55 6.15 1.31
N ASN A 130 10.82 6.55 1.32
CA ASN A 130 11.21 7.96 1.21
C ASN A 130 11.07 8.56 -0.20
N THR A 131 10.92 7.74 -1.24
CA THR A 131 10.82 8.21 -2.62
C THR A 131 9.44 8.05 -3.24
N HIS A 132 8.55 7.29 -2.60
CA HIS A 132 7.21 6.99 -3.11
C HIS A 132 6.13 7.59 -2.20
N SER A 133 5.64 8.78 -2.54
CA SER A 133 4.72 9.57 -1.71
C SER A 133 3.44 8.84 -1.28
N LEU A 134 2.86 7.97 -2.14
CA LEU A 134 1.66 7.23 -1.75
C LEU A 134 1.95 6.14 -0.71
N LEU A 135 3.13 5.52 -0.74
CA LEU A 135 3.52 4.56 0.29
C LEU A 135 3.77 5.25 1.62
N ASP A 136 4.44 6.41 1.59
CA ASP A 136 4.66 7.26 2.76
C ASP A 136 3.33 7.68 3.40
N ASN A 137 2.40 8.22 2.62
CA ASN A 137 1.06 8.56 3.08
C ASN A 137 0.29 7.37 3.69
N VAL A 138 0.47 6.15 3.16
CA VAL A 138 -0.16 4.95 3.74
C VAL A 138 0.51 4.57 5.05
N ALA A 139 1.84 4.76 5.17
CA ALA A 139 2.57 4.50 6.41
C ALA A 139 2.13 5.44 7.54
N ASP A 140 1.75 6.68 7.24
CA ASP A 140 1.23 7.65 8.20
C ASP A 140 -0.02 7.15 8.94
N TYR A 141 -0.85 6.31 8.31
CA TYR A 141 -2.00 5.69 8.97
C TYR A 141 -1.65 4.71 10.10
N LEU A 142 -0.38 4.31 10.22
CA LEU A 142 0.08 3.50 11.35
C LEU A 142 0.22 4.33 12.63
N GLY A 143 0.42 5.64 12.50
CA GLY A 143 0.61 6.55 13.64
C GLY A 143 1.96 6.35 14.33
N GLY A 144 2.07 6.90 15.53
CA GLY A 144 3.28 6.77 16.36
C GLY A 144 3.43 5.34 16.90
N MET A 145 4.63 4.77 16.78
CA MET A 145 4.96 3.41 17.21
C MET A 145 6.08 3.41 18.22
N SER A 146 6.01 2.51 19.21
CA SER A 146 7.16 2.15 20.03
C SER A 146 8.18 1.32 19.24
N SER A 147 9.42 1.21 19.72
CA SER A 147 10.45 0.40 19.07
C SER A 147 10.00 -1.05 18.84
N THR A 148 9.32 -1.66 19.82
CA THR A 148 8.82 -3.03 19.68
C THR A 148 7.75 -3.17 18.60
N GLU A 149 6.84 -2.19 18.50
CA GLU A 149 5.82 -2.17 17.45
C GLU A 149 6.45 -1.95 16.08
N LEU A 150 7.49 -1.11 15.98
CA LEU A 150 8.23 -0.90 14.76
C LEU A 150 8.85 -2.20 14.24
N TYR A 151 9.53 -2.98 15.09
CA TYR A 151 10.10 -4.27 14.68
C TYR A 151 9.04 -5.23 14.15
N ARG A 152 7.91 -5.39 14.83
CA ARG A 152 6.81 -6.23 14.37
C ARG A 152 6.23 -5.74 13.05
N THR A 153 6.08 -4.44 12.90
CA THR A 153 5.60 -3.80 11.68
C THR A 153 6.51 -4.12 10.51
N LEU A 154 7.82 -3.92 10.67
CA LEU A 154 8.82 -4.23 9.64
C LEU A 154 8.85 -5.72 9.29
N THR A 155 8.79 -6.62 10.26
CA THR A 155 8.70 -8.06 10.03
C THR A 155 7.49 -8.41 9.14
N VAL A 156 6.32 -7.84 9.43
CA VAL A 156 5.11 -8.04 8.61
C VAL A 156 5.26 -7.44 7.21
N LEU A 157 5.82 -6.23 7.10
CA LEU A 157 5.98 -5.53 5.83
C LEU A 157 6.95 -6.24 4.89
N LEU A 158 8.09 -6.68 5.41
CA LEU A 158 9.12 -7.35 4.63
C LEU A 158 8.80 -8.82 4.38
N GLY A 159 7.85 -9.40 5.11
CA GLY A 159 7.44 -10.80 4.97
C GLY A 159 8.42 -11.78 5.61
N HIS A 160 9.23 -11.30 6.56
CA HIS A 160 10.09 -12.17 7.37
C HIS A 160 9.29 -12.89 8.46
N SER A 161 9.86 -13.97 8.99
CA SER A 161 9.30 -14.63 10.17
C SER A 161 9.89 -13.99 11.45
N GLU A 162 9.18 -14.09 12.59
CA GLU A 162 9.69 -13.58 13.88
C GLU A 162 10.98 -14.29 14.35
N ARG A 163 11.49 -15.24 13.57
CA ARG A 163 12.69 -16.03 13.89
C ARG A 163 13.91 -15.66 13.05
N ASP A 164 13.74 -14.80 12.07
CA ASP A 164 14.80 -14.27 11.22
C ASP A 164 15.31 -12.93 11.78
#